data_e24abb08f534ef0d76ce05564ea9c406
#
_entry.id   e24abb08f534ef0d76ce05564ea9c406
#
_cell.length_a   1.000
_cell.length_b   1.000
_cell.length_c   1.000
_cell.angle_alpha   90.00
_cell.angle_beta   90.00
_cell.angle_gamma   90.00
#
_symmetry.space_group_name_H-M   'P 1'
#
loop_
_entity.id
_entity.type
_entity.pdbx_description
1 polymer ?
#
loop_
_entity_poly.entity_id
_entity_poly.type
_entity_poly.pdbx_seq_one_letter_code
_entity_poly.pdbx_strand_id
1 'polypeptide(L)'
;MFDRKKTFHFTISDLSKILIKETDEKISLATIYNTVHSFKKKGYLKEVSVNSEKSYFDTNTSNHHHFIDERTNEIVDLHTNDVSNIKIKKNFPGKKVKSIEVLVKLETNN
;
A
#
# COMPACT_ATOMS: atom_id res chain seq x y z
N MET A 1 -3.99 8.63 14.92
CA MET A 1 -2.55 8.82 15.09
C MET A 1 -1.83 7.50 14.88
N PHE A 2 -0.74 7.50 14.18
CA PHE A 2 -0.06 6.25 13.84
C PHE A 2 0.80 5.75 15.00
N ASP A 3 0.59 4.49 15.36
CA ASP A 3 1.47 3.79 16.30
C ASP A 3 2.69 3.31 15.52
N ARG A 4 3.89 3.64 15.98
CA ARG A 4 5.15 3.24 15.32
C ARG A 4 5.35 1.73 15.26
N LYS A 5 4.70 0.99 16.15
CA LYS A 5 4.79 -0.47 16.21
C LYS A 5 3.77 -1.17 15.33
N LYS A 6 2.77 -0.44 14.83
CA LYS A 6 1.73 -0.98 13.97
C LYS A 6 1.84 -0.35 12.59
N THR A 7 1.83 -1.18 11.58
CA THR A 7 1.70 -0.71 10.21
C THR A 7 0.24 -0.38 9.95
N PHE A 8 0.01 0.57 9.07
CA PHE A 8 -1.31 1.06 8.78
C PHE A 8 -1.46 1.21 7.27
N HIS A 9 -2.53 0.65 6.74
CA HIS A 9 -2.87 0.75 5.32
C HIS A 9 -4.14 1.58 5.17
N PHE A 10 -4.16 2.46 4.19
CA PHE A 10 -5.34 3.27 3.93
C PHE A 10 -5.44 3.62 2.45
N THR A 11 -6.68 3.84 1.99
CA THR A 11 -6.94 4.47 0.69
C THR A 11 -7.16 5.96 0.90
N ILE A 12 -7.10 6.72 -0.18
CA ILE A 12 -7.42 8.16 -0.12
C ILE A 12 -8.87 8.37 0.32
N SER A 13 -9.78 7.49 -0.12
CA SER A 13 -11.18 7.55 0.30
C SER A 13 -11.33 7.34 1.81
N ASP A 14 -10.62 6.35 2.37
CA ASP A 14 -10.64 6.10 3.81
C ASP A 14 -10.15 7.32 4.60
N LEU A 15 -9.04 7.89 4.16
CA LEU A 15 -8.46 9.06 4.81
C LEU A 15 -9.42 10.26 4.76
N SER A 16 -10.09 10.46 3.64
CA SER A 16 -11.09 11.51 3.48
C SER A 16 -12.22 11.37 4.52
N LYS A 17 -12.73 10.16 4.68
CA LYS A 17 -13.80 9.89 5.64
C LYS A 17 -13.35 10.16 7.09
N ILE A 18 -12.13 9.76 7.43
CA ILE A 18 -11.57 9.99 8.76
C ILE A 18 -11.42 11.48 9.02
N LEU A 19 -10.89 12.23 8.08
CA LEU A 19 -10.68 13.67 8.23
C LEU A 19 -12.00 14.43 8.40
N ILE A 20 -13.03 14.08 7.63
CA ILE A 20 -14.35 14.70 7.75
C ILE A 20 -14.91 14.42 9.15
N LYS A 21 -14.79 13.18 9.63
CA LYS A 21 -15.31 12.78 10.93
C LYS A 21 -14.60 13.49 12.09
N GLU A 22 -13.28 13.63 12.02
CA GLU A 22 -12.49 14.18 13.13
C GLU A 22 -12.45 15.70 13.15
N THR A 23 -12.46 16.35 11.98
CA THR A 23 -12.30 17.81 11.90
C THR A 23 -13.59 18.55 11.62
N ASP A 24 -14.64 17.83 11.24
CA ASP A 24 -15.92 18.39 10.78
C ASP A 24 -15.76 19.38 9.61
N GLU A 25 -14.63 19.31 8.93
CA GLU A 25 -14.34 20.11 7.76
C GLU A 25 -14.27 19.24 6.53
N LYS A 26 -14.79 19.75 5.43
CA LYS A 26 -14.73 19.06 4.14
C LYS A 26 -13.48 19.50 3.40
N ILE A 27 -12.47 18.63 3.40
CA ILE A 27 -11.24 18.83 2.65
C ILE A 27 -11.39 18.19 1.27
N SER A 28 -11.00 18.89 0.22
CA SER A 28 -11.15 18.35 -1.13
C SER A 28 -10.29 17.10 -1.35
N LEU A 29 -10.79 16.16 -2.13
CA LEU A 29 -10.03 14.97 -2.48
C LEU A 29 -8.72 15.30 -3.18
N ALA A 30 -8.71 16.35 -4.00
CA ALA A 30 -7.50 16.80 -4.69
C ALA A 30 -6.42 17.21 -3.68
N THR A 31 -6.78 17.92 -2.62
CA THR A 31 -5.83 18.31 -1.58
C THR A 31 -5.28 17.10 -0.84
N ILE A 32 -6.16 16.16 -0.47
CA ILE A 32 -5.75 14.92 0.21
C ILE A 32 -4.81 14.12 -0.70
N TYR A 33 -5.17 13.94 -1.96
CA TYR A 33 -4.38 13.25 -2.96
C TYR A 33 -2.98 13.85 -3.09
N ASN A 34 -2.90 15.17 -3.24
CA ASN A 34 -1.61 15.84 -3.40
C ASN A 34 -0.74 15.72 -2.16
N THR A 35 -1.34 15.78 -0.98
CA THR A 35 -0.62 15.63 0.30
C THR A 35 -0.07 14.23 0.45
N VAL A 36 -0.89 13.20 0.19
CA VAL A 36 -0.47 11.79 0.27
C VAL A 36 0.65 11.50 -0.72
N HIS A 37 0.52 11.98 -1.96
CA HIS A 37 1.57 11.80 -2.96
C HIS A 37 2.86 12.55 -2.62
N SER A 38 2.76 13.70 -1.97
CA SER A 38 3.93 14.39 -1.45
C SER A 38 4.67 13.56 -0.40
N PHE A 39 3.94 12.93 0.52
CA PHE A 39 4.54 12.05 1.53
C PHE A 39 5.15 10.81 0.89
N LYS A 40 4.50 10.23 -0.11
CA LYS A 40 5.06 9.12 -0.87
C LYS A 40 6.37 9.51 -1.54
N LYS A 41 6.41 10.66 -2.18
CA LYS A 41 7.60 11.18 -2.87
C LYS A 41 8.76 11.39 -1.89
N LYS A 42 8.47 11.80 -0.66
CA LYS A 42 9.47 12.01 0.39
C LYS A 42 9.88 10.72 1.09
N GLY A 43 9.27 9.59 0.76
CA GLY A 43 9.60 8.30 1.34
C GLY A 43 8.91 7.97 2.64
N TYR A 44 7.90 8.73 3.04
CA TYR A 44 7.16 8.48 4.28
C TYR A 44 6.03 7.45 4.10
N LEU A 45 5.60 7.24 2.88
CA LEU A 45 4.55 6.29 2.53
C LEU A 45 4.97 5.48 1.33
N LYS A 46 4.47 4.27 1.25
CA LYS A 46 4.64 3.38 0.11
C LYS A 46 3.29 3.10 -0.50
N GLU A 47 3.19 3.15 -1.82
CA GLU A 47 1.95 2.85 -2.51
C GLU A 47 1.91 1.39 -2.94
N VAL A 48 0.80 0.71 -2.64
CA VAL A 48 0.52 -0.64 -3.09
C VAL A 48 -0.64 -0.58 -4.06
N SER A 49 -0.35 -0.69 -5.35
CA SER A 49 -1.38 -0.68 -6.40
C SER A 49 -2.07 -2.03 -6.47
N VAL A 50 -3.38 -2.05 -6.24
CA VAL A 50 -4.19 -3.26 -6.35
C VAL A 50 -4.67 -3.44 -7.79
N ASN A 51 -5.14 -2.35 -8.39
CA ASN A 51 -5.55 -2.31 -9.80
C ASN A 51 -5.43 -0.87 -10.30
N SER A 52 -5.90 -0.60 -11.52
CA SER A 52 -5.80 0.73 -12.12
C SER A 52 -6.58 1.82 -11.38
N GLU A 53 -7.55 1.42 -10.55
CA GLU A 53 -8.45 2.36 -9.88
C GLU A 53 -8.22 2.46 -8.39
N LYS A 54 -7.48 1.52 -7.80
CA LYS A 54 -7.37 1.42 -6.35
C LYS A 54 -5.95 1.19 -5.91
N SER A 55 -5.49 2.02 -4.98
CA SER A 55 -4.21 1.89 -4.31
C SER A 55 -4.36 2.05 -2.81
N TYR A 56 -3.57 1.31 -2.07
CA TYR A 56 -3.39 1.51 -0.64
C TYR A 56 -2.07 2.22 -0.39
N PHE A 57 -2.03 3.01 0.64
CA PHE A 57 -0.80 3.65 1.11
C PHE A 57 -0.41 3.02 2.44
N ASP A 58 0.85 2.68 2.57
CA ASP A 58 1.37 1.89 3.68
C ASP A 58 2.39 2.72 4.44
N THR A 59 2.23 2.81 5.75
CA THR A 59 3.20 3.48 6.61
C THR A 59 4.47 2.65 6.82
N ASN A 60 4.42 1.35 6.53
CA ASN A 60 5.60 0.50 6.50
C ASN A 60 6.29 0.65 5.15
N THR A 61 7.37 1.40 5.11
CA THR A 61 8.10 1.68 3.87
C THR A 61 9.18 0.66 3.56
N SER A 62 9.36 -0.36 4.40
CA SER A 62 10.29 -1.45 4.13
C SER A 62 9.81 -2.30 2.96
N ASN A 63 10.73 -3.02 2.33
CA ASN A 63 10.37 -3.95 1.27
C ASN A 63 9.70 -5.18 1.88
N HIS A 64 8.45 -5.38 1.57
CA HIS A 64 7.68 -6.52 2.04
C HIS A 64 6.59 -6.83 1.02
N HIS A 65 5.95 -7.97 1.18
CA HIS A 65 4.86 -8.39 0.32
C HIS A 65 3.54 -8.18 1.04
N HIS A 66 2.45 -8.28 0.29
CA HIS A 66 1.11 -8.10 0.82
C HIS A 66 0.19 -9.18 0.31
N PHE A 67 -0.89 -9.45 1.06
CA PHE A 67 -2.04 -10.11 0.49
C PHE A 67 -3.28 -9.25 0.70
N ILE A 68 -4.24 -9.38 -0.19
CA ILE A 68 -5.52 -8.71 -0.10
C ILE A 68 -6.63 -9.76 -0.23
N ASP A 69 -7.60 -9.68 0.69
CA ASP A 69 -8.83 -10.46 0.58
C ASP A 69 -9.81 -9.63 -0.26
N GLU A 70 -10.09 -10.08 -1.46
CA GLU A 70 -10.95 -9.34 -2.39
C GLU A 70 -12.40 -9.26 -1.89
N ARG A 71 -12.81 -10.16 -1.01
CA ARG A 71 -14.14 -10.15 -0.44
C ARG A 71 -14.31 -9.05 0.63
N THR A 72 -13.34 -8.91 1.51
CA THR A 72 -13.41 -7.97 2.64
C THR A 72 -12.67 -6.68 2.37
N ASN A 73 -11.83 -6.64 1.32
CA ASN A 73 -10.89 -5.57 1.03
C ASN A 73 -9.84 -5.36 2.13
N GLU A 74 -9.65 -6.37 2.98
CA GLU A 74 -8.59 -6.35 3.98
C GLU A 74 -7.24 -6.58 3.31
N ILE A 75 -6.29 -5.69 3.59
CA ILE A 75 -4.92 -5.83 3.13
C ILE A 75 -4.01 -6.04 4.34
N VAL A 76 -3.12 -7.02 4.25
CA VAL A 76 -2.23 -7.39 5.36
C VAL A 76 -0.83 -7.60 4.81
N ASP A 77 0.17 -7.23 5.61
CA ASP A 77 1.56 -7.49 5.26
C ASP A 77 1.87 -8.98 5.32
N LEU A 78 2.54 -9.49 4.28
CA LEU A 78 3.12 -10.82 4.30
C LEU A 78 4.56 -10.71 4.79
N HIS A 79 4.91 -11.57 5.70
CA HIS A 79 6.29 -11.68 6.17
C HIS A 79 7.19 -12.21 5.05
N THR A 80 8.44 -11.78 5.01
CA THR A 80 9.38 -12.27 3.99
C THR A 80 9.54 -13.78 4.03
N ASN A 81 9.35 -14.39 5.20
CA ASN A 81 9.42 -15.85 5.36
C ASN A 81 8.22 -16.59 4.77
N ASP A 82 7.13 -15.88 4.51
CA ASP A 82 5.92 -16.47 3.94
C ASP A 82 5.99 -16.60 2.41
N VAL A 83 7.01 -16.00 1.81
CA VAL A 83 7.21 -16.04 0.37
C VAL A 83 8.60 -16.60 0.11
N SER A 84 8.69 -17.65 -0.70
CA SER A 84 9.99 -18.23 -1.07
C SER A 84 10.76 -17.28 -1.97
N ASN A 85 12.07 -17.52 -2.10
CA ASN A 85 12.93 -16.68 -2.94
C ASN A 85 12.42 -16.59 -4.37
N ILE A 86 12.25 -15.36 -4.83
CA ILE A 86 11.81 -15.09 -6.19
C ILE A 86 13.05 -14.79 -7.03
N LYS A 87 13.24 -15.58 -8.10
CA LYS A 87 14.35 -15.39 -9.02
C LYS A 87 13.84 -14.85 -10.35
N ILE A 88 14.45 -13.78 -10.80
CA ILE A 88 14.16 -13.22 -12.11
C ILE A 88 15.12 -13.82 -13.10
N LYS A 89 14.60 -14.54 -14.10
CA LYS A 89 15.40 -15.21 -15.12
C LYS A 89 15.85 -14.27 -16.24
N LYS A 90 15.11 -13.17 -16.43
CA LYS A 90 15.41 -12.22 -17.50
C LYS A 90 16.55 -11.32 -17.09
N ASN A 91 17.48 -11.10 -18.02
CA ASN A 91 18.56 -10.13 -17.85
C ASN A 91 18.10 -8.75 -18.29
N PHE A 92 18.52 -7.72 -17.56
CA PHE A 92 18.20 -6.33 -17.86
C PHE A 92 19.50 -5.55 -18.06
N PRO A 93 20.04 -5.53 -19.31
CA PRO A 93 21.34 -4.88 -19.58
C PRO A 93 21.35 -3.41 -19.12
N GLY A 94 22.38 -3.02 -18.38
CA GLY A 94 22.51 -1.66 -17.87
C GLY A 94 21.62 -1.31 -16.72
N LYS A 95 20.87 -2.29 -16.18
CA LYS A 95 19.92 -2.08 -15.09
C LYS A 95 20.07 -3.18 -14.06
N LYS A 96 19.60 -2.88 -12.86
CA LYS A 96 19.52 -3.88 -11.78
C LYS A 96 18.12 -3.86 -11.16
N VAL A 97 17.69 -5.00 -10.63
CA VAL A 97 16.42 -5.08 -9.90
C VAL A 97 16.59 -4.36 -8.56
N LYS A 98 15.80 -3.33 -8.34
CA LYS A 98 15.81 -2.58 -7.08
C LYS A 98 15.04 -3.33 -6.00
N SER A 99 13.88 -3.87 -6.36
CA SER A 99 13.02 -4.59 -5.42
C SER A 99 12.05 -5.46 -6.18
N ILE A 100 11.53 -6.46 -5.49
CA ILE A 100 10.44 -7.32 -5.98
C ILE A 100 9.37 -7.28 -4.89
N GLU A 101 8.16 -6.94 -5.29
CA GLU A 101 7.03 -6.88 -4.39
C GLU A 101 5.92 -7.76 -4.94
N VAL A 102 5.34 -8.59 -4.07
CA VAL A 102 4.29 -9.52 -4.45
C VAL A 102 2.99 -9.10 -3.76
N LEU A 103 1.93 -9.02 -4.54
CA LEU A 103 0.58 -8.83 -4.02
C LEU A 103 -0.19 -10.11 -4.31
N VAL A 104 -0.57 -10.81 -3.26
CA VAL A 104 -1.38 -12.03 -3.37
C VAL A 104 -2.84 -11.64 -3.19
N LYS A 105 -3.65 -11.95 -4.19
CA LYS A 105 -5.08 -11.69 -4.14
C LYS A 105 -5.80 -12.98 -3.71
N LEU A 106 -6.56 -12.87 -2.64
CA LEU A 106 -7.31 -14.00 -2.12
C LEU A 106 -8.78 -13.85 -2.45
N GLU A 107 -9.40 -14.95 -2.84
CA GLU A 107 -10.85 -15.02 -3.01
C GLU A 107 -11.40 -16.14 -2.14
N THR A 108 -12.67 -16.01 -1.76
CA THR A 108 -13.30 -17.03 -0.93
C THR A 108 -13.52 -18.29 -1.76
N ASN A 109 -13.04 -19.41 -1.26
CA ASN A 109 -13.23 -20.71 -1.90
C ASN A 109 -14.58 -21.28 -1.44
N ASN A 110 -15.49 -21.46 -2.37
CA ASN A 110 -16.82 -22.03 -2.09
C ASN A 110 -16.84 -23.53 -2.36
#